data_54aadc58906c4fbd8c40015e37bf5a6b
#
_entry.id   54aadc58906c4fbd8c40015e37bf5a6b
#
_cell.length_a   1.000
_cell.length_b   1.000
_cell.length_c   1.000
_cell.angle_alpha   90.00
_cell.angle_beta   90.00
_cell.angle_gamma   90.00
#
_symmetry.space_group_name_H-M   'P 1'
#
loop_
_entity.id
_entity.type
_entity.pdbx_description
1 polymer ?
#
loop_
_entity_poly.entity_id
_entity_poly.type
_entity_poly.pdbx_seq_one_letter_code
_entity_poly.pdbx_strand_id
1 'polypeptide(L)'
;MKSKLILVCIMVAISLCLFACLPTPKQVSVNVSWDDFMKEQHISKEVEVPVDGSLTIALYSCPSEGRQWSEAQINDQTVLQQTDHKLVMPEYKGDMPPAPGTPGKEVWTFKALEKGMSTISMEYTHPWEGGEKEPMLTFALTVVVK
;
A
#
# COMPACT_ATOMS: atom_id res chain seq x y z
N MET A 1 47.77 -4.38 -34.67
CA MET A 1 46.75 -3.34 -34.40
C MET A 1 45.31 -3.91 -34.35
N LYS A 2 44.94 -4.79 -35.29
CA LYS A 2 43.53 -5.33 -35.31
C LYS A 2 43.13 -6.18 -34.09
N SER A 3 44.09 -6.95 -33.52
CA SER A 3 43.79 -7.80 -32.33
C SER A 3 43.58 -7.00 -31.04
N LYS A 4 44.25 -5.86 -30.85
CA LYS A 4 44.07 -5.00 -29.68
C LYS A 4 42.73 -4.26 -29.71
N LEU A 5 42.26 -3.90 -30.91
CA LEU A 5 40.95 -3.25 -31.10
C LEU A 5 39.80 -4.21 -30.80
N ILE A 6 39.92 -5.47 -31.19
CA ILE A 6 38.93 -6.52 -30.91
C ILE A 6 38.85 -6.80 -29.41
N LEU A 7 40.00 -6.84 -28.71
CA LEU A 7 40.04 -7.07 -27.27
C LEU A 7 39.36 -5.93 -26.47
N VAL A 8 39.56 -4.67 -26.90
CA VAL A 8 38.91 -3.49 -26.30
C VAL A 8 37.39 -3.51 -26.53
N CYS A 9 36.92 -3.89 -27.72
CA CYS A 9 35.51 -4.01 -28.02
C CYS A 9 34.82 -5.11 -27.19
N ILE A 10 35.50 -6.25 -26.94
CA ILE A 10 34.96 -7.33 -26.09
C ILE A 10 34.86 -6.89 -24.63
N MET A 11 35.85 -6.16 -24.12
CA MET A 11 35.85 -5.65 -22.74
C MET A 11 34.76 -4.59 -22.53
N VAL A 12 34.50 -3.74 -23.52
CA VAL A 12 33.40 -2.75 -23.45
C VAL A 12 32.03 -3.43 -23.54
N ALA A 13 31.88 -4.47 -24.37
CA ALA A 13 30.64 -5.23 -24.49
C ALA A 13 30.32 -5.99 -23.20
N ILE A 14 31.31 -6.55 -22.50
CA ILE A 14 31.13 -7.23 -21.21
C ILE A 14 30.75 -6.24 -20.09
N SER A 15 31.30 -5.01 -20.13
CA SER A 15 30.95 -3.96 -19.15
C SER A 15 29.53 -3.45 -19.31
N LEU A 16 28.95 -3.46 -20.52
CA LEU A 16 27.54 -3.06 -20.73
C LEU A 16 26.53 -4.13 -20.31
N CYS A 17 26.92 -5.40 -20.25
CA CYS A 17 26.00 -6.49 -19.84
C CYS A 17 25.82 -6.61 -18.33
N LEU A 18 26.59 -5.91 -17.50
CA LEU A 18 26.48 -5.96 -16.04
C LEU A 18 25.42 -4.98 -15.46
N PHE A 19 24.75 -4.20 -16.31
CA PHE A 19 23.53 -3.45 -15.93
C PHE A 19 22.27 -4.30 -16.08
N ALA A 20 22.38 -5.62 -16.06
CA ALA A 20 21.26 -6.54 -16.17
C ALA A 20 20.50 -6.64 -14.85
N CYS A 21 19.27 -6.17 -14.86
CA CYS A 21 18.17 -6.53 -13.96
C CYS A 21 18.48 -6.41 -12.46
N LEU A 22 18.46 -5.20 -11.94
CA LEU A 22 17.96 -5.03 -10.59
C LEU A 22 16.50 -5.52 -10.60
N PRO A 23 16.14 -6.55 -9.82
CA PRO A 23 14.76 -6.98 -9.76
C PRO A 23 13.93 -5.79 -9.33
N THR A 24 12.93 -5.41 -10.11
CA THR A 24 11.95 -4.39 -9.74
C THR A 24 11.36 -4.82 -8.40
N PRO A 25 11.36 -3.98 -7.36
CA PRO A 25 10.77 -4.34 -6.09
C PRO A 25 9.32 -4.75 -6.35
N LYS A 26 8.96 -5.96 -5.93
CA LYS A 26 7.62 -6.49 -6.16
C LYS A 26 6.63 -5.65 -5.38
N GLN A 27 5.68 -5.06 -6.08
CA GLN A 27 4.58 -4.32 -5.49
C GLN A 27 3.41 -5.27 -5.23
N VAL A 28 2.91 -5.28 -4.00
CA VAL A 28 1.72 -6.02 -3.58
C VAL A 28 0.63 -4.99 -3.28
N SER A 29 -0.60 -5.25 -3.74
CA SER A 29 -1.74 -4.36 -3.50
C SER A 29 -2.90 -5.11 -2.90
N VAL A 30 -3.52 -4.53 -1.87
CA VAL A 30 -4.75 -4.98 -1.24
C VAL A 30 -5.80 -3.89 -1.42
N ASN A 31 -6.89 -4.21 -2.10
CA ASN A 31 -8.04 -3.33 -2.27
C ASN A 31 -9.23 -3.91 -1.52
N VAL A 32 -9.95 -3.05 -0.78
CA VAL A 32 -11.20 -3.38 -0.11
C VAL A 32 -12.23 -2.31 -0.45
N SER A 33 -13.27 -2.71 -1.15
CA SER A 33 -14.36 -1.85 -1.59
C SER A 33 -15.47 -1.77 -0.55
N TRP A 34 -16.43 -0.84 -0.75
CA TRP A 34 -17.67 -0.82 0.03
C TRP A 34 -18.43 -2.14 -0.06
N ASP A 35 -18.51 -2.75 -1.26
CA ASP A 35 -19.23 -4.01 -1.46
C ASP A 35 -18.59 -5.18 -0.68
N ASP A 36 -17.28 -5.14 -0.44
CA ASP A 36 -16.61 -6.12 0.41
C ASP A 36 -16.99 -5.92 1.87
N PHE A 37 -17.02 -4.68 2.36
CA PHE A 37 -17.44 -4.35 3.72
C PHE A 37 -18.93 -4.60 3.96
N MET A 38 -19.77 -4.51 2.95
CA MET A 38 -21.20 -4.88 3.06
C MET A 38 -21.41 -6.38 3.26
N LYS A 39 -20.46 -7.21 2.83
CA LYS A 39 -20.48 -8.67 3.07
C LYS A 39 -19.93 -9.01 4.45
N GLU A 40 -18.86 -8.33 4.85
CA GLU A 40 -18.16 -8.56 6.11
C GLU A 40 -17.59 -7.25 6.65
N GLN A 41 -18.16 -6.74 7.76
CA GLN A 41 -17.74 -5.46 8.35
C GLN A 41 -16.34 -5.51 8.97
N HIS A 42 -15.88 -6.70 9.35
CA HIS A 42 -14.59 -6.93 10.01
C HIS A 42 -13.71 -7.81 9.12
N ILE A 43 -12.93 -7.20 8.23
CA ILE A 43 -12.14 -7.91 7.23
C ILE A 43 -10.74 -8.21 7.77
N SER A 44 -10.35 -9.47 7.69
CA SER A 44 -8.98 -9.93 7.98
C SER A 44 -8.39 -10.64 6.76
N LYS A 45 -7.16 -10.29 6.39
CA LYS A 45 -6.44 -10.85 5.24
C LYS A 45 -4.99 -11.18 5.59
N GLU A 46 -4.34 -11.96 4.73
CA GLU A 46 -2.91 -12.23 4.78
C GLU A 46 -2.29 -12.03 3.40
N VAL A 47 -1.07 -11.48 3.36
CA VAL A 47 -0.29 -11.30 2.14
C VAL A 47 1.19 -11.58 2.37
N GLU A 48 1.87 -11.98 1.29
CA GLU A 48 3.32 -12.12 1.28
C GLU A 48 3.94 -10.97 0.49
N VAL A 49 4.99 -10.37 1.05
CA VAL A 49 5.74 -9.28 0.42
C VAL A 49 7.23 -9.63 0.49
N PRO A 50 8.00 -9.50 -0.59
CA PRO A 50 9.44 -9.73 -0.52
C PRO A 50 10.13 -8.61 0.27
N VAL A 51 11.28 -8.91 0.89
CA VAL A 51 12.16 -7.87 1.45
C VAL A 51 12.43 -6.80 0.40
N ASP A 52 12.47 -5.54 0.81
CA ASP A 52 12.55 -4.34 -0.05
C ASP A 52 11.33 -4.13 -0.98
N GLY A 53 10.31 -4.97 -0.89
CA GLY A 53 9.06 -4.80 -1.62
C GLY A 53 8.19 -3.68 -1.05
N SER A 54 7.17 -3.31 -1.82
CA SER A 54 6.17 -2.31 -1.46
C SER A 54 4.79 -2.94 -1.33
N LEU A 55 4.07 -2.57 -0.28
CA LEU A 55 2.67 -2.94 -0.05
C LEU A 55 1.80 -1.69 -0.11
N THR A 56 0.75 -1.73 -0.92
CA THR A 56 -0.27 -0.68 -0.97
C THR A 56 -1.59 -1.23 -0.47
N ILE A 57 -2.21 -0.57 0.50
CA ILE A 57 -3.55 -0.87 1.00
C ILE A 57 -4.46 0.28 0.60
N ALA A 58 -5.58 -0.04 -0.07
CA ALA A 58 -6.60 0.92 -0.44
C ALA A 58 -7.95 0.47 0.13
N LEU A 59 -8.50 1.25 1.05
CA LEU A 59 -9.77 0.99 1.71
C LEU A 59 -10.82 2.02 1.28
N TYR A 60 -12.08 1.60 1.18
CA TYR A 60 -13.20 2.52 1.02
C TYR A 60 -13.15 3.62 2.09
N SER A 61 -13.46 4.86 1.69
CA SER A 61 -13.62 5.98 2.61
C SER A 61 -14.64 6.96 2.06
N CYS A 62 -15.50 7.49 2.92
CA CYS A 62 -16.46 8.53 2.59
C CYS A 62 -16.41 9.64 3.65
N PRO A 63 -15.50 10.61 3.51
CA PRO A 63 -15.28 11.66 4.52
C PRO A 63 -16.52 12.50 4.84
N SER A 64 -17.44 12.64 3.87
CA SER A 64 -18.69 13.39 4.06
C SER A 64 -19.68 12.71 5.04
N GLU A 65 -19.49 11.42 5.34
CA GLU A 65 -20.25 10.73 6.40
C GLU A 65 -19.74 11.06 7.80
N GLY A 66 -18.64 11.81 7.88
CA GLY A 66 -18.02 12.19 9.16
C GLY A 66 -17.22 11.07 9.81
N ARG A 67 -16.97 9.97 9.11
CA ARG A 67 -16.11 8.87 9.55
C ARG A 67 -14.75 8.94 8.87
N GLN A 68 -13.75 8.41 9.54
CA GLN A 68 -12.41 8.26 8.99
C GLN A 68 -11.73 7.00 9.54
N TRP A 69 -10.75 6.53 8.81
CA TRP A 69 -9.87 5.46 9.27
C TRP A 69 -8.91 5.99 10.33
N SER A 70 -8.64 5.17 11.34
CA SER A 70 -7.58 5.44 12.31
C SER A 70 -6.21 5.40 11.63
N GLU A 71 -5.19 5.95 12.30
CA GLU A 71 -3.80 5.68 11.94
C GLU A 71 -3.54 4.16 11.91
N ALA A 72 -2.73 3.71 10.94
CA ALA A 72 -2.37 2.30 10.83
C ALA A 72 -1.53 1.86 12.03
N GLN A 73 -2.07 0.92 12.80
CA GLN A 73 -1.34 0.31 13.93
C GLN A 73 -0.50 -0.83 13.39
N ILE A 74 0.82 -0.68 13.40
CA ILE A 74 1.79 -1.66 12.92
C ILE A 74 2.39 -2.36 14.14
N ASN A 75 2.19 -3.69 14.22
CA ASN A 75 2.67 -4.47 15.35
C ASN A 75 4.21 -4.55 15.44
N ASP A 76 4.89 -4.72 14.30
CA ASP A 76 6.35 -4.76 14.23
C ASP A 76 6.86 -3.81 13.12
N GLN A 77 7.41 -2.67 13.56
CA GLN A 77 7.94 -1.64 12.68
C GLN A 77 9.37 -1.94 12.18
N THR A 78 10.02 -2.98 12.68
CA THR A 78 11.31 -3.45 12.13
C THR A 78 11.09 -4.26 10.86
N VAL A 79 9.94 -4.92 10.73
CA VAL A 79 9.53 -5.71 9.57
C VAL A 79 8.87 -4.84 8.51
N LEU A 80 8.04 -3.86 8.92
CA LEU A 80 7.20 -3.08 8.01
C LEU A 80 7.14 -1.62 8.44
N GLN A 81 7.34 -0.70 7.51
CA GLN A 81 7.30 0.75 7.73
C GLN A 81 6.28 1.42 6.82
N GLN A 82 5.40 2.25 7.37
CA GLN A 82 4.54 3.12 6.57
C GLN A 82 5.37 4.24 5.93
N THR A 83 5.18 4.47 4.63
CA THR A 83 5.90 5.47 3.85
C THR A 83 5.00 6.56 3.29
N ASP A 84 3.71 6.28 3.10
CA ASP A 84 2.73 7.25 2.57
C ASP A 84 1.32 6.95 3.07
N HIS A 85 0.48 8.00 3.15
CA HIS A 85 -0.96 7.92 3.41
C HIS A 85 -1.66 9.08 2.71
N LYS A 86 -2.71 8.79 1.95
CA LYS A 86 -3.49 9.80 1.22
C LYS A 86 -4.92 9.39 0.99
N LEU A 87 -5.82 10.38 0.96
CA LEU A 87 -7.17 10.22 0.45
C LEU A 87 -7.18 10.43 -1.07
N VAL A 88 -7.72 9.46 -1.80
CA VAL A 88 -7.87 9.51 -3.26
C VAL A 88 -9.36 9.58 -3.59
N MET A 89 -9.79 10.71 -4.13
CA MET A 89 -11.15 10.90 -4.62
C MET A 89 -11.22 10.49 -6.10
N PRO A 90 -12.40 10.05 -6.61
CA PRO A 90 -12.57 9.78 -8.02
C PRO A 90 -12.24 11.01 -8.87
N GLU A 91 -11.67 10.80 -10.05
CA GLU A 91 -11.47 11.88 -11.01
C GLU A 91 -12.81 12.38 -11.54
N TYR A 92 -13.00 13.70 -11.51
CA TYR A 92 -14.18 14.36 -12.06
C TYR A 92 -13.85 14.97 -13.42
N LYS A 93 -14.74 14.74 -14.38
CA LYS A 93 -14.70 15.45 -15.67
C LYS A 93 -15.43 16.77 -15.50
N GLY A 94 -14.68 17.87 -15.35
CA GLY A 94 -15.20 19.23 -15.26
C GLY A 94 -14.73 20.01 -14.04
N ASP A 95 -15.10 21.29 -13.94
CA ASP A 95 -14.66 22.22 -12.89
C ASP A 95 -15.48 22.11 -11.59
N MET A 96 -16.41 21.17 -11.48
CA MET A 96 -17.24 21.02 -10.28
C MET A 96 -16.58 20.07 -9.27
N PRO A 97 -16.56 20.46 -7.97
CA PRO A 97 -16.09 19.58 -6.91
C PRO A 97 -17.00 18.35 -6.77
N PRO A 98 -16.47 17.25 -6.18
CA PRO A 98 -17.28 16.07 -5.88
C PRO A 98 -18.55 16.43 -5.13
N ALA A 99 -19.67 15.80 -5.52
CA ALA A 99 -20.92 15.95 -4.75
C ALA A 99 -20.72 15.42 -3.33
N PRO A 100 -21.35 16.02 -2.32
CA PRO A 100 -21.38 15.46 -0.97
C PRO A 100 -21.88 14.00 -0.99
N GLY A 101 -21.23 13.11 -0.23
CA GLY A 101 -21.53 11.68 -0.25
C GLY A 101 -20.77 10.88 -1.32
N THR A 102 -19.93 11.52 -2.12
CA THR A 102 -19.09 10.78 -3.06
C THR A 102 -18.02 9.99 -2.31
N PRO A 103 -17.98 8.65 -2.48
CA PRO A 103 -16.96 7.83 -1.87
C PRO A 103 -15.62 7.98 -2.57
N GLY A 104 -14.55 7.92 -1.80
CA GLY A 104 -13.18 7.80 -2.24
C GLY A 104 -12.51 6.55 -1.69
N LYS A 105 -11.19 6.58 -1.65
CA LYS A 105 -10.37 5.54 -1.02
C LYS A 105 -9.27 6.21 -0.21
N GLU A 106 -9.04 5.73 0.99
CA GLU A 106 -7.79 6.01 1.67
C GLU A 106 -6.75 4.98 1.29
N VAL A 107 -5.54 5.44 0.99
CA VAL A 107 -4.45 4.63 0.45
C VAL A 107 -3.22 4.80 1.32
N TRP A 108 -2.75 3.71 1.88
CA TRP A 108 -1.50 3.63 2.64
C TRP A 108 -0.47 2.85 1.83
N THR A 109 0.78 3.30 1.91
CA THR A 109 1.91 2.60 1.32
C THR A 109 2.89 2.23 2.41
N PHE A 110 3.38 0.99 2.36
CA PHE A 110 4.35 0.44 3.30
C PHE A 110 5.54 -0.12 2.55
N LYS A 111 6.71 -0.07 3.18
CA LYS A 111 7.92 -0.75 2.73
C LYS A 111 8.20 -1.94 3.63
N ALA A 112 8.47 -3.10 3.04
CA ALA A 112 8.96 -4.28 3.72
C ALA A 112 10.47 -4.12 3.97
N LEU A 113 10.90 -4.16 5.22
CA LEU A 113 12.28 -3.89 5.63
C LEU A 113 13.08 -5.17 5.85
N GLU A 114 12.57 -6.07 6.70
CA GLU A 114 13.24 -7.29 7.12
C GLU A 114 12.30 -8.49 7.04
N LYS A 115 12.87 -9.68 6.90
CA LYS A 115 12.10 -10.93 6.98
C LYS A 115 11.43 -11.07 8.33
N GLY A 116 10.17 -11.43 8.31
CA GLY A 116 9.38 -11.57 9.52
C GLY A 116 7.88 -11.45 9.25
N MET A 117 7.13 -11.28 10.32
CA MET A 117 5.67 -11.12 10.26
C MET A 117 5.28 -9.86 11.03
N SER A 118 4.45 -9.03 10.43
CA SER A 118 3.84 -7.88 11.09
C SER A 118 2.36 -7.81 10.76
N THR A 119 1.56 -7.29 11.69
CA THR A 119 0.13 -7.06 11.47
C THR A 119 -0.15 -5.57 11.42
N ILE A 120 -0.97 -5.17 10.46
CA ILE A 120 -1.54 -3.83 10.34
C ILE A 120 -3.00 -3.91 10.75
N SER A 121 -3.46 -3.01 11.63
CA SER A 121 -4.88 -2.89 12.00
C SER A 121 -5.35 -1.45 11.92
N MET A 122 -6.58 -1.27 11.45
CA MET A 122 -7.23 0.03 11.28
C MET A 122 -8.72 -0.07 11.56
N GLU A 123 -9.31 1.01 12.08
CA GLU A 123 -10.72 1.12 12.44
C GLU A 123 -11.37 2.32 11.76
N TYR A 124 -12.57 2.15 11.23
CA TYR A 124 -13.37 3.20 10.61
C TYR A 124 -14.41 3.69 11.58
N THR A 125 -14.20 4.88 12.13
CA THR A 125 -14.98 5.43 13.25
C THR A 125 -15.31 6.91 13.04
N HIS A 126 -16.22 7.42 13.88
CA HIS A 126 -16.34 8.85 14.11
C HIS A 126 -15.23 9.31 15.06
N PRO A 127 -14.34 10.22 14.65
CA PRO A 127 -13.15 10.59 15.44
C PRO A 127 -13.42 11.60 16.57
N TRP A 128 -14.66 12.10 16.73
CA TRP A 128 -14.98 13.09 17.74
C TRP A 128 -15.56 12.48 19.02
N GLU A 129 -15.44 13.23 20.10
CA GLU A 129 -15.95 12.86 21.41
C GLU A 129 -17.48 12.68 21.37
N GLY A 130 -17.97 11.55 21.92
CA GLY A 130 -19.38 11.17 21.85
C GLY A 130 -19.78 10.39 20.59
N GLY A 131 -18.83 10.04 19.71
CA GLY A 131 -19.05 9.17 18.57
C GLY A 131 -19.36 7.72 18.95
N GLU A 132 -19.43 6.84 17.96
CA GLU A 132 -19.72 5.41 18.17
C GLU A 132 -18.65 4.76 19.05
N LYS A 133 -19.10 3.93 20.01
CA LYS A 133 -18.19 3.20 20.89
C LYS A 133 -17.49 2.03 20.19
N GLU A 134 -18.16 1.46 19.18
CA GLU A 134 -17.66 0.35 18.37
C GLU A 134 -17.35 0.87 16.96
N PRO A 135 -16.24 0.44 16.33
CA PRO A 135 -15.95 0.81 14.96
C PRO A 135 -17.00 0.22 14.01
N MET A 136 -17.43 1.03 13.04
CA MET A 136 -18.34 0.56 12.00
C MET A 136 -17.71 -0.52 11.13
N LEU A 137 -16.43 -0.32 10.76
CA LEU A 137 -15.66 -1.25 9.95
C LEU A 137 -14.29 -1.44 10.60
N THR A 138 -13.74 -2.64 10.48
CA THR A 138 -12.34 -2.90 10.85
C THR A 138 -11.61 -3.61 9.71
N PHE A 139 -10.33 -3.33 9.61
CA PHE A 139 -9.45 -4.00 8.67
C PHE A 139 -8.18 -4.45 9.40
N ALA A 140 -7.85 -5.73 9.25
CA ALA A 140 -6.61 -6.31 9.75
C ALA A 140 -5.88 -7.03 8.61
N LEU A 141 -4.57 -6.84 8.51
CA LEU A 141 -3.74 -7.48 7.51
C LEU A 141 -2.49 -8.07 8.15
N THR A 142 -2.35 -9.38 8.03
CA THR A 142 -1.10 -10.06 8.36
C THR A 142 -0.17 -10.00 7.15
N VAL A 143 1.01 -9.43 7.33
CA VAL A 143 2.04 -9.27 6.29
C VAL A 143 3.21 -10.19 6.62
N VAL A 144 3.47 -11.14 5.74
CA VAL A 144 4.63 -12.05 5.83
C VAL A 144 5.70 -11.56 4.87
N VAL A 145 6.83 -11.09 5.41
CA VAL A 145 7.97 -10.63 4.61
C VAL A 145 8.97 -11.77 4.44
N LYS A 146 9.26 -12.14 3.19
CA LYS A 146 10.13 -13.28 2.83
C LYS A 146 11.37 -12.87 2.04
#